data_ec1c0495cc6ca8ab6e4e1d30ee48874e
#
_entry.id   ec1c0495cc6ca8ab6e4e1d30ee48874e
#
_cell.length_a   1.000
_cell.length_b   1.000
_cell.length_c   1.000
_cell.angle_alpha   90.00
_cell.angle_beta   90.00
_cell.angle_gamma   90.00
#
_symmetry.space_group_name_H-M   'P 1'
#
loop_
_entity.id
_entity.type
_entity.pdbx_description
1 polymer ?
#
loop_
_entity_poly.entity_id
_entity_poly.type
_entity_poly.pdbx_seq_one_letter_code
_entity_poly.pdbx_strand_id
1 'polypeptide(L)'
;MSGDGNIMLRPVASSDDEFLLSVYASTRAQEMAMVPWSAEQKEVFVRAQFAAQNQHYAAEHPQANHDIVCRDGIAVGRVYVARNPDELHILDITILPQYRGAGTGSTVLRRLMEEGAETAKPVTIYVESFNPSLALFRKLGFEPVSESGFHQLLRWGRSHRS
;
A
#
# COMPACT_ATOMS: atom_id res chain seq x y z
N MET A 1 -18.47 6.77 -20.11
CA MET A 1 -17.22 6.12 -19.69
C MET A 1 -16.67 6.81 -18.44
N SER A 2 -16.32 6.03 -17.47
CA SER A 2 -15.77 6.62 -16.26
C SER A 2 -14.35 7.11 -16.49
N GLY A 3 -13.94 8.13 -15.74
CA GLY A 3 -12.58 8.61 -15.79
C GLY A 3 -11.57 7.71 -15.06
N ASP A 4 -12.04 6.59 -14.52
CA ASP A 4 -11.20 5.73 -13.69
C ASP A 4 -10.24 4.87 -14.48
N GLY A 5 -10.46 4.73 -15.80
CA GLY A 5 -9.68 3.82 -16.59
C GLY A 5 -9.96 2.37 -16.23
N ASN A 6 -9.18 1.47 -16.79
CA ASN A 6 -9.30 0.05 -16.52
C ASN A 6 -8.26 -0.37 -15.50
N ILE A 7 -8.67 -0.55 -14.26
CA ILE A 7 -7.78 -0.89 -13.16
C ILE A 7 -7.88 -2.38 -12.88
N MET A 8 -6.75 -3.07 -12.98
CA MET A 8 -6.65 -4.50 -12.75
C MET A 8 -5.53 -4.80 -11.77
N LEU A 9 -5.70 -5.87 -11.01
CA LEU A 9 -4.67 -6.39 -10.13
C LEU A 9 -4.19 -7.71 -10.71
N ARG A 10 -2.88 -7.92 -10.71
CA ARG A 10 -2.32 -9.22 -11.08
C ARG A 10 -1.28 -9.64 -10.05
N PRO A 11 -1.14 -10.95 -9.78
CA PRO A 11 -0.14 -11.41 -8.82
C PRO A 11 1.27 -11.01 -9.24
N VAL A 12 2.08 -10.68 -8.24
CA VAL A 12 3.49 -10.36 -8.43
C VAL A 12 4.23 -11.60 -8.93
N ALA A 13 5.13 -11.39 -9.90
CA ALA A 13 6.01 -12.43 -10.41
C ALA A 13 7.46 -11.99 -10.18
N SER A 14 8.41 -12.94 -10.32
CA SER A 14 9.83 -12.63 -10.11
C SER A 14 10.33 -11.55 -11.08
N SER A 15 9.74 -11.46 -12.26
CA SER A 15 10.11 -10.42 -13.23
C SER A 15 9.71 -9.01 -12.80
N ASP A 16 8.95 -8.87 -11.71
CA ASP A 16 8.50 -7.57 -11.22
C ASP A 16 9.45 -6.94 -10.20
N ASP A 17 10.55 -7.60 -9.85
CA ASP A 17 11.43 -7.15 -8.78
C ASP A 17 11.93 -5.71 -8.95
N GLU A 18 12.38 -5.33 -10.14
CA GLU A 18 12.88 -3.98 -10.36
C GLU A 18 11.76 -2.96 -10.35
N PHE A 19 10.58 -3.32 -10.86
CA PHE A 19 9.43 -2.44 -10.76
C PHE A 19 9.04 -2.20 -9.31
N LEU A 20 8.97 -3.27 -8.51
CA LEU A 20 8.61 -3.17 -7.10
C LEU A 20 9.63 -2.34 -6.33
N LEU A 21 10.91 -2.49 -6.66
CA LEU A 21 11.95 -1.67 -6.04
C LEU A 21 11.73 -0.19 -6.36
N SER A 22 11.38 0.13 -7.59
CA SER A 22 11.12 1.53 -7.97
C SER A 22 9.91 2.09 -7.22
N VAL A 23 8.88 1.27 -7.01
CA VAL A 23 7.71 1.67 -6.22
C VAL A 23 8.11 1.98 -4.79
N TYR A 24 8.89 1.08 -4.17
CA TYR A 24 9.37 1.30 -2.81
C TYR A 24 10.25 2.54 -2.72
N ALA A 25 11.19 2.69 -3.67
CA ALA A 25 12.11 3.82 -3.70
C ALA A 25 11.35 5.15 -3.76
N SER A 26 10.23 5.19 -4.46
CA SER A 26 9.43 6.42 -4.55
C SER A 26 8.91 6.86 -3.19
N THR A 27 8.68 5.92 -2.26
CA THR A 27 8.22 6.25 -0.91
C THR A 27 9.35 6.77 -0.02
N ARG A 28 10.61 6.58 -0.43
CA ARG A 28 11.79 7.01 0.34
C ARG A 28 12.50 8.21 -0.31
N ALA A 29 11.99 8.70 -1.43
CA ALA A 29 12.70 9.73 -2.20
C ALA A 29 12.99 11.00 -1.39
N GLN A 30 12.02 11.47 -0.61
CA GLN A 30 12.22 12.67 0.20
C GLN A 30 13.28 12.48 1.27
N GLU A 31 13.26 11.34 1.96
CA GLU A 31 14.26 11.02 2.97
C GLU A 31 15.66 10.93 2.35
N MET A 32 15.76 10.26 1.21
CA MET A 32 17.04 10.07 0.53
C MET A 32 17.58 11.39 -0.02
N ALA A 33 16.72 12.32 -0.37
CA ALA A 33 17.16 13.64 -0.85
C ALA A 33 17.88 14.44 0.26
N MET A 34 17.61 14.11 1.51
CA MET A 34 18.15 14.84 2.65
C MET A 34 19.45 14.25 3.20
N VAL A 35 19.86 13.06 2.77
CA VAL A 35 21.10 12.47 3.25
C VAL A 35 22.25 12.76 2.29
N PRO A 36 23.48 13.00 2.82
CA PRO A 36 24.60 13.38 1.99
C PRO A 36 25.35 12.18 1.43
N TRP A 37 24.63 11.18 0.94
CA TRP A 37 25.21 9.98 0.37
C TRP A 37 25.25 10.06 -1.15
N SER A 38 26.14 9.28 -1.76
CA SER A 38 26.16 9.14 -3.22
C SER A 38 24.91 8.41 -3.70
N ALA A 39 24.62 8.52 -4.99
CA ALA A 39 23.49 7.81 -5.58
C ALA A 39 23.63 6.29 -5.38
N GLU A 40 24.86 5.77 -5.48
CA GLU A 40 25.09 4.34 -5.27
C GLU A 40 24.80 3.91 -3.84
N GLN A 41 25.24 4.71 -2.88
CA GLN A 41 24.99 4.43 -1.47
C GLN A 41 23.52 4.43 -1.16
N LYS A 42 22.78 5.39 -1.72
CA LYS A 42 21.33 5.46 -1.53
C LYS A 42 20.64 4.26 -2.13
N GLU A 43 21.06 3.83 -3.31
CA GLU A 43 20.47 2.66 -3.95
C GLU A 43 20.68 1.40 -3.13
N VAL A 44 21.90 1.17 -2.65
CA VAL A 44 22.21 0.01 -1.82
C VAL A 44 21.33 0.01 -0.56
N PHE A 45 21.21 1.17 0.08
CA PHE A 45 20.42 1.29 1.30
C PHE A 45 18.94 1.01 1.05
N VAL A 46 18.36 1.63 0.02
CA VAL A 46 16.94 1.45 -0.31
C VAL A 46 16.65 0.01 -0.71
N ARG A 47 17.55 -0.60 -1.47
CA ARG A 47 17.37 -2.00 -1.89
C ARG A 47 17.41 -2.94 -0.69
N ALA A 48 18.30 -2.67 0.27
CA ALA A 48 18.37 -3.48 1.49
C ALA A 48 17.13 -3.32 2.35
N GLN A 49 16.62 -2.09 2.49
CA GLN A 49 15.39 -1.84 3.24
C GLN A 49 14.19 -2.55 2.60
N PHE A 50 14.11 -2.50 1.28
CA PHE A 50 13.02 -3.15 0.57
C PHE A 50 13.05 -4.66 0.77
N ALA A 51 14.24 -5.26 0.66
CA ALA A 51 14.39 -6.69 0.88
C ALA A 51 13.96 -7.08 2.31
N ALA A 52 14.35 -6.27 3.30
CA ALA A 52 13.98 -6.52 4.69
C ALA A 52 12.47 -6.42 4.90
N GLN A 53 11.82 -5.44 4.27
CA GLN A 53 10.37 -5.28 4.36
C GLN A 53 9.66 -6.50 3.76
N ASN A 54 10.11 -6.95 2.59
CA ASN A 54 9.50 -8.11 1.94
C ASN A 54 9.68 -9.38 2.76
N GLN A 55 10.85 -9.57 3.37
CA GLN A 55 11.08 -10.72 4.25
C GLN A 55 10.18 -10.67 5.47
N HIS A 56 10.02 -9.48 6.06
CA HIS A 56 9.15 -9.30 7.22
C HIS A 56 7.71 -9.63 6.87
N TYR A 57 7.19 -9.10 5.76
CA TYR A 57 5.82 -9.37 5.36
C TYR A 57 5.60 -10.84 5.05
N ALA A 58 6.55 -11.49 4.37
CA ALA A 58 6.43 -12.91 4.05
C ALA A 58 6.43 -13.77 5.31
N ALA A 59 7.23 -13.40 6.32
CA ALA A 59 7.29 -14.15 7.57
C ALA A 59 6.05 -13.95 8.43
N GLU A 60 5.56 -12.70 8.52
CA GLU A 60 4.42 -12.37 9.37
C GLU A 60 3.07 -12.67 8.71
N HIS A 61 3.03 -12.61 7.38
CA HIS A 61 1.78 -12.76 6.63
C HIS A 61 1.97 -13.68 5.43
N PRO A 62 2.28 -14.98 5.66
CA PRO A 62 2.62 -15.90 4.55
C PRO A 62 1.48 -16.13 3.56
N GLN A 63 0.24 -15.83 3.96
CA GLN A 63 -0.91 -16.00 3.07
C GLN A 63 -1.37 -14.72 2.40
N ALA A 64 -0.63 -13.62 2.61
CA ALA A 64 -1.03 -12.33 2.04
C ALA A 64 -0.90 -12.32 0.52
N ASN A 65 -1.77 -11.53 -0.12
CA ASN A 65 -1.75 -11.36 -1.57
C ASN A 65 -0.95 -10.12 -1.92
N HIS A 66 0.05 -10.30 -2.78
CA HIS A 66 0.90 -9.21 -3.25
C HIS A 66 0.64 -9.03 -4.74
N ASP A 67 0.03 -7.92 -5.11
CA ASP A 67 -0.42 -7.68 -6.48
C ASP A 67 0.18 -6.41 -7.07
N ILE A 68 0.41 -6.46 -8.38
CA ILE A 68 0.74 -5.27 -9.16
C ILE A 68 -0.58 -4.59 -9.52
N VAL A 69 -0.64 -3.28 -9.31
CA VAL A 69 -1.77 -2.46 -9.72
C VAL A 69 -1.49 -1.98 -11.14
N CYS A 70 -2.38 -2.31 -12.07
CA CYS A 70 -2.27 -1.91 -13.46
C CYS A 70 -3.41 -0.97 -13.82
N ARG A 71 -3.11 0.06 -14.61
CA ARG A 71 -4.12 0.96 -15.17
C ARG A 71 -3.95 0.96 -16.67
N ASP A 72 -5.00 0.56 -17.39
CA ASP A 72 -4.98 0.44 -18.85
C ASP A 72 -3.79 -0.39 -19.34
N GLY A 73 -3.49 -1.47 -18.64
CA GLY A 73 -2.42 -2.39 -18.98
C GLY A 73 -1.03 -1.98 -18.55
N ILE A 74 -0.89 -0.83 -17.91
CA ILE A 74 0.41 -0.31 -17.47
C ILE A 74 0.54 -0.49 -15.96
N ALA A 75 1.66 -1.07 -15.50
CA ALA A 75 1.92 -1.22 -14.08
C ALA A 75 2.16 0.16 -13.45
N VAL A 76 1.38 0.51 -12.44
CA VAL A 76 1.44 1.84 -11.83
C VAL A 76 1.69 1.81 -10.33
N GLY A 77 1.64 0.63 -9.70
CA GLY A 77 1.86 0.53 -8.26
C GLY A 77 1.71 -0.88 -7.76
N ARG A 78 1.60 -1.01 -6.44
CA ARG A 78 1.38 -2.32 -5.81
C ARG A 78 0.36 -2.22 -4.68
N VAL A 79 -0.26 -3.35 -4.38
CA VAL A 79 -1.09 -3.49 -3.19
C VAL A 79 -0.79 -4.84 -2.55
N TYR A 80 -0.63 -4.84 -1.23
CA TYR A 80 -0.26 -6.02 -0.47
C TYR A 80 -1.26 -6.14 0.67
N VAL A 81 -2.05 -7.22 0.68
CA VAL A 81 -3.19 -7.36 1.61
C VAL A 81 -3.17 -8.70 2.30
N ALA A 82 -3.25 -8.70 3.62
CA ALA A 82 -3.45 -9.90 4.41
C ALA A 82 -4.95 -10.07 4.67
N ARG A 83 -5.54 -11.13 4.15
CA ARG A 83 -6.95 -11.43 4.36
C ARG A 83 -7.09 -12.38 5.53
N ASN A 84 -7.23 -11.79 6.71
CA ASN A 84 -7.31 -12.53 7.96
C ASN A 84 -8.75 -12.92 8.27
N PRO A 85 -8.99 -13.86 9.19
CA PRO A 85 -10.38 -14.24 9.53
C PRO A 85 -11.22 -13.07 10.03
N ASP A 86 -10.61 -12.08 10.69
CA ASP A 86 -11.33 -11.00 11.35
C ASP A 86 -11.10 -9.62 10.73
N GLU A 87 -10.24 -9.50 9.72
CA GLU A 87 -9.96 -8.21 9.10
C GLU A 87 -9.28 -8.38 7.75
N LEU A 88 -9.43 -7.37 6.91
CA LEU A 88 -8.59 -7.21 5.73
C LEU A 88 -7.52 -6.19 6.11
N HIS A 89 -6.28 -6.65 6.26
CA HIS A 89 -5.21 -5.76 6.68
C HIS A 89 -4.33 -5.39 5.49
N ILE A 90 -4.30 -4.11 5.14
CA ILE A 90 -3.47 -3.62 4.06
C ILE A 90 -2.05 -3.45 4.59
N LEU A 91 -1.11 -4.23 4.06
CA LEU A 91 0.29 -4.12 4.42
C LEU A 91 0.94 -2.95 3.70
N ASP A 92 0.55 -2.73 2.44
CA ASP A 92 1.04 -1.61 1.66
C ASP A 92 0.13 -1.36 0.47
N ILE A 93 -0.05 -0.10 0.14
CA ILE A 93 -0.67 0.33 -1.10
C ILE A 93 0.09 1.57 -1.56
N THR A 94 0.73 1.49 -2.72
CA THR A 94 1.55 2.57 -3.24
C THR A 94 1.35 2.70 -4.74
N ILE A 95 1.06 3.93 -5.18
CA ILE A 95 0.99 4.27 -6.59
C ILE A 95 2.19 5.16 -6.89
N LEU A 96 2.90 4.89 -7.98
CA LEU A 96 4.04 5.70 -8.38
C LEU A 96 3.63 7.17 -8.54
N PRO A 97 4.53 8.10 -8.16
CA PRO A 97 4.18 9.53 -8.17
C PRO A 97 3.65 10.03 -9.51
N GLN A 98 4.21 9.56 -10.63
CA GLN A 98 3.80 10.02 -11.96
C GLN A 98 2.40 9.55 -12.34
N TYR A 99 1.84 8.61 -11.61
CA TYR A 99 0.49 8.09 -11.89
C TYR A 99 -0.53 8.49 -10.82
N ARG A 100 -0.15 9.35 -9.90
CA ARG A 100 -1.06 9.82 -8.85
C ARG A 100 -2.02 10.85 -9.41
N GLY A 101 -3.12 11.07 -8.67
CA GLY A 101 -4.09 12.10 -9.05
C GLY A 101 -5.14 11.65 -10.05
N ALA A 102 -5.09 10.37 -10.47
CA ALA A 102 -6.06 9.83 -11.41
C ALA A 102 -7.10 8.93 -10.76
N GLY A 103 -7.09 8.82 -9.42
CA GLY A 103 -8.07 8.03 -8.68
C GLY A 103 -7.77 6.55 -8.58
N THR A 104 -6.59 6.11 -9.04
CA THR A 104 -6.24 4.69 -9.03
C THR A 104 -6.21 4.12 -7.62
N GLY A 105 -5.52 4.80 -6.69
CA GLY A 105 -5.44 4.35 -5.31
C GLY A 105 -6.81 4.31 -4.64
N SER A 106 -7.64 5.33 -4.89
CA SER A 106 -8.99 5.38 -4.34
C SER A 106 -9.84 4.22 -4.85
N THR A 107 -9.70 3.89 -6.14
CA THR A 107 -10.45 2.78 -6.72
C THR A 107 -10.06 1.46 -6.06
N VAL A 108 -8.76 1.21 -5.89
CA VAL A 108 -8.29 -0.01 -5.24
C VAL A 108 -8.80 -0.08 -3.80
N LEU A 109 -8.71 1.03 -3.07
CA LEU A 109 -9.20 1.09 -1.69
C LEU A 109 -10.69 0.81 -1.60
N ARG A 110 -11.49 1.40 -2.51
CA ARG A 110 -12.94 1.16 -2.50
C ARG A 110 -13.28 -0.30 -2.78
N ARG A 111 -12.52 -0.96 -3.66
CA ARG A 111 -12.72 -2.40 -3.91
C ARG A 111 -12.45 -3.22 -2.65
N LEU A 112 -11.40 -2.88 -1.90
CA LEU A 112 -11.11 -3.55 -0.64
C LEU A 112 -12.18 -3.26 0.40
N MET A 113 -12.70 -2.03 0.44
CA MET A 113 -13.79 -1.68 1.34
C MET A 113 -15.05 -2.47 1.00
N GLU A 114 -15.36 -2.63 -0.30
CA GLU A 114 -16.49 -3.44 -0.73
C GLU A 114 -16.31 -4.90 -0.31
N GLU A 115 -15.12 -5.43 -0.51
CA GLU A 115 -14.80 -6.79 -0.07
C GLU A 115 -14.98 -6.94 1.44
N GLY A 116 -14.51 -5.96 2.20
CA GLY A 116 -14.70 -5.94 3.65
C GLY A 116 -16.17 -5.95 4.05
N ALA A 117 -16.96 -5.12 3.37
CA ALA A 117 -18.40 -5.07 3.65
C ALA A 117 -19.07 -6.39 3.32
N GLU A 118 -18.73 -7.01 2.19
CA GLU A 118 -19.32 -8.28 1.78
C GLU A 118 -18.95 -9.42 2.71
N THR A 119 -17.76 -9.38 3.30
CA THR A 119 -17.28 -10.45 4.18
C THR A 119 -17.44 -10.11 5.66
N ALA A 120 -18.08 -8.98 5.97
CA ALA A 120 -18.30 -8.49 7.34
C ALA A 120 -16.98 -8.32 8.11
N LYS A 121 -15.98 -7.77 7.43
CA LYS A 121 -14.65 -7.53 8.02
C LYS A 121 -14.28 -6.06 7.88
N PRO A 122 -13.69 -5.45 8.90
CA PRO A 122 -13.12 -4.11 8.74
C PRO A 122 -11.87 -4.17 7.88
N VAL A 123 -11.53 -3.03 7.29
CA VAL A 123 -10.28 -2.86 6.54
C VAL A 123 -9.35 -2.01 7.41
N THR A 124 -8.13 -2.47 7.61
CA THR A 124 -7.17 -1.78 8.48
C THR A 124 -5.86 -1.53 7.73
N ILE A 125 -5.14 -0.50 8.17
CA ILE A 125 -3.83 -0.17 7.62
C ILE A 125 -3.03 0.62 8.67
N TYR A 126 -1.72 0.36 8.77
CA TYR A 126 -0.82 1.22 9.52
C TYR A 126 -0.28 2.31 8.59
N VAL A 127 -0.36 3.55 9.03
CA VAL A 127 0.09 4.70 8.23
C VAL A 127 0.95 5.59 9.12
N GLU A 128 2.07 6.07 8.57
CA GLU A 128 2.89 7.03 9.28
C GLU A 128 2.10 8.33 9.46
N SER A 129 2.22 8.94 10.65
CA SER A 129 1.41 10.11 11.01
C SER A 129 1.63 11.30 10.07
N PHE A 130 2.78 11.36 9.42
CA PHE A 130 3.11 12.43 8.48
C PHE A 130 2.90 12.05 7.01
N ASN A 131 2.30 10.90 6.76
CA ASN A 131 2.07 10.42 5.39
C ASN A 131 1.00 11.27 4.70
N PRO A 132 1.29 11.84 3.53
CA PRO A 132 0.29 12.66 2.81
C PRO A 132 -1.01 11.90 2.48
N SER A 133 -0.94 10.57 2.36
CA SER A 133 -2.11 9.75 2.08
C SER A 133 -3.12 9.73 3.22
N LEU A 134 -2.75 10.19 4.40
CA LEU A 134 -3.63 10.17 5.55
C LEU A 134 -4.96 10.90 5.28
N ALA A 135 -4.89 12.03 4.56
CA ALA A 135 -6.09 12.78 4.20
C ALA A 135 -7.02 11.97 3.32
N LEU A 136 -6.46 11.18 2.38
CA LEU A 136 -7.28 10.32 1.52
C LEU A 136 -7.99 9.24 2.33
N PHE A 137 -7.27 8.58 3.23
CA PHE A 137 -7.87 7.55 4.07
C PHE A 137 -9.02 8.11 4.89
N ARG A 138 -8.82 9.28 5.51
CA ARG A 138 -9.87 9.92 6.28
C ARG A 138 -11.07 10.30 5.43
N LYS A 139 -10.81 10.80 4.23
CA LYS A 139 -11.86 11.17 3.30
C LYS A 139 -12.73 9.97 2.93
N LEU A 140 -12.11 8.79 2.83
CA LEU A 140 -12.82 7.56 2.52
C LEU A 140 -13.54 6.95 3.72
N GLY A 141 -13.36 7.50 4.92
CA GLY A 141 -14.05 7.05 6.11
C GLY A 141 -13.21 6.20 7.06
N PHE A 142 -11.91 6.11 6.84
CA PHE A 142 -11.03 5.44 7.79
C PHE A 142 -10.86 6.32 9.03
N GLU A 143 -10.86 5.68 10.20
CA GLU A 143 -10.69 6.38 11.46
C GLU A 143 -9.51 5.82 12.23
N PRO A 144 -8.77 6.68 12.95
CA PRO A 144 -7.66 6.20 13.77
C PRO A 144 -8.21 5.43 14.97
N VAL A 145 -7.65 4.24 15.22
CA VAL A 145 -8.05 3.42 16.37
C VAL A 145 -6.91 3.25 17.37
N SER A 146 -5.67 3.51 16.97
CA SER A 146 -4.55 3.52 17.89
C SER A 146 -3.37 4.24 17.27
N GLU A 147 -2.44 4.67 18.13
CA GLU A 147 -1.20 5.30 17.71
C GLU A 147 -0.04 4.62 18.43
N SER A 148 1.07 4.46 17.73
CA SER A 148 2.29 3.90 18.29
C SER A 148 3.48 4.61 17.65
N GLY A 149 4.15 5.49 18.41
CA GLY A 149 5.24 6.30 17.87
C GLY A 149 4.75 7.20 16.75
N PHE A 150 5.31 7.01 15.57
CA PHE A 150 4.97 7.82 14.40
C PHE A 150 3.95 7.15 13.47
N HIS A 151 3.33 6.06 13.92
CA HIS A 151 2.35 5.32 13.11
C HIS A 151 0.98 5.36 13.74
N GLN A 152 -0.04 5.36 12.89
CA GLN A 152 -1.43 5.24 13.30
C GLN A 152 -2.00 3.99 12.66
N LEU A 153 -2.82 3.27 13.44
CA LEU A 153 -3.64 2.20 12.88
C LEU A 153 -4.98 2.80 12.51
N LEU A 154 -5.32 2.75 11.24
CA LEU A 154 -6.59 3.23 10.72
C LEU A 154 -7.50 2.06 10.44
N ARG A 155 -8.82 2.27 10.61
CA ARG A 155 -9.81 1.25 10.36
C ARG A 155 -11.02 1.84 9.65
N TRP A 156 -11.49 1.13 8.64
CA TRP A 156 -12.76 1.41 8.00
C TRP A 156 -13.72 0.27 8.27
N GLY A 157 -14.97 0.60 8.57
CA GLY A 157 -15.96 -0.40 8.87
C GLY A 157 -15.87 -0.86 10.31
N ARG A 158 -16.76 -1.76 10.68
CA ARG A 158 -16.83 -2.27 12.05
C ARG A 158 -16.47 -3.74 12.06
N SER A 159 -15.92 -4.17 13.18
CA SER A 159 -15.76 -5.60 13.36
C SER A 159 -17.13 -6.24 13.34
N HIS A 160 -17.18 -7.53 13.05
CA HIS A 160 -18.43 -8.29 13.02
C HIS A 160 -19.23 -8.13 14.31
N ARG A 161 -18.54 -7.89 15.40
CA ARG A 161 -19.18 -7.60 16.67
C ARG A 161 -19.24 -6.09 16.85
N SER A 162 -20.42 -5.57 16.83
CA SER A 162 -20.63 -4.14 17.04
C SER A 162 -20.77 -3.81 18.50
#